data_749a457e39d6fba325f0b222a5d6623d
#
_entry.id   749a457e39d6fba325f0b222a5d6623d
#
_cell.length_a   1.000
_cell.length_b   1.000
_cell.length_c   1.000
_cell.angle_alpha   90.00
_cell.angle_beta   90.00
_cell.angle_gamma   90.00
#
_symmetry.space_group_name_H-M   'P 1'
#
loop_
_entity.id
_entity.type
_entity.pdbx_description
1 polymer ?
#
loop_
_entity_poly.entity_id
_entity_poly.type
_entity_poly.pdbx_seq_one_letter_code
_entity_poly.pdbx_strand_id
1 'polypeptide(L)'
;MTPTLKAAAFAVLVAGAGSVSAFAPLTIVDQGSLAAGGTVIQNDGTYDNDAPTAAGQTFHGDHLYAFYQVPENARPLPLVLWHGAYQSGRSWETTSDGREGFQTLFLRRGFPVYVIDQPRRGRAGNSTVAASVEPTPYDQLFFDQFRFGRWPDYFPGVQVDQTARTLDQFFRSVTPNTGPYDPRVLADGVSALVDRVGPAVLVTHSQAGGPGWLTAIENANVKGIVALEPGSGFVFPEGEMPEEMPSAAGTLTPEAIPAADFDKLTRIPIVIYYGDNIPTEPTTERGKDNWRVRLAMARLWVEAVNRHGGDATLVHLPEIGITGNTHFLMSDLNSVQIADLIARFLGEKHLD
;
A
#
# COMPACT_ATOMS: atom_id res chain seq x y z
N MET A 1 40.40 40.99 53.47
CA MET A 1 40.82 39.85 52.61
C MET A 1 39.57 39.26 51.96
N THR A 2 39.31 39.67 50.78
CA THR A 2 38.12 39.24 49.97
C THR A 2 38.59 38.18 48.99
N PRO A 3 37.93 37.01 48.87
CA PRO A 3 38.27 36.02 47.87
C PRO A 3 37.57 36.31 46.57
N THR A 4 38.32 36.44 45.50
CA THR A 4 37.87 36.58 44.10
C THR A 4 37.35 35.25 43.57
N LEU A 5 36.05 35.17 43.20
CA LEU A 5 35.51 34.06 42.45
C LEU A 5 35.99 34.15 40.99
N LYS A 6 36.67 33.10 40.53
CA LYS A 6 36.94 32.90 39.09
C LYS A 6 35.73 32.25 38.44
N ALA A 7 35.10 32.95 37.52
CA ALA A 7 34.08 32.40 36.66
C ALA A 7 34.74 31.52 35.57
N ALA A 8 34.41 30.23 35.55
CA ALA A 8 34.77 29.33 34.46
C ALA A 8 33.73 29.44 33.35
N ALA A 9 34.12 29.90 32.18
CA ALA A 9 33.30 29.94 31.00
C ALA A 9 33.23 28.52 30.40
N PHE A 10 32.05 27.91 30.42
CA PHE A 10 31.76 26.69 29.67
C PHE A 10 31.51 27.05 28.20
N ALA A 11 32.44 26.72 27.32
CA ALA A 11 32.23 26.78 25.89
C ALA A 11 31.39 25.57 25.47
N VAL A 12 30.12 25.81 25.13
CA VAL A 12 29.27 24.79 24.50
C VAL A 12 29.71 24.66 23.04
N LEU A 13 30.39 23.57 22.69
CA LEU A 13 30.59 23.17 21.31
C LEU A 13 29.21 22.77 20.72
N VAL A 14 28.63 23.64 19.93
CA VAL A 14 27.52 23.27 19.02
C VAL A 14 28.16 22.45 17.90
N ALA A 15 28.09 21.13 18.01
CA ALA A 15 28.42 20.24 16.91
C ALA A 15 27.48 20.57 15.73
N GLY A 16 28.06 20.91 14.58
CA GLY A 16 27.36 21.30 13.39
C GLY A 16 26.31 20.27 13.00
N ALA A 17 25.03 20.65 13.07
CA ALA A 17 23.97 19.95 12.38
C ALA A 17 24.31 20.00 10.89
N GLY A 18 24.59 18.85 10.29
CA GLY A 18 24.68 18.74 8.84
C GLY A 18 23.43 19.37 8.25
N SER A 19 23.59 20.27 7.30
CA SER A 19 22.49 20.91 6.59
C SER A 19 21.64 19.83 5.95
N VAL A 20 20.51 19.50 6.58
CA VAL A 20 19.40 18.81 5.89
C VAL A 20 19.01 19.76 4.75
N SER A 21 19.21 19.35 3.52
CA SER A 21 18.70 20.09 2.35
C SER A 21 17.20 20.27 2.58
N ALA A 22 16.79 21.47 2.95
CA ALA A 22 15.39 21.76 3.16
C ALA A 22 14.71 21.67 1.77
N PHE A 23 13.84 20.69 1.60
CA PHE A 23 12.98 20.65 0.41
C PHE A 23 12.19 21.97 0.33
N ALA A 24 11.91 22.41 -0.91
CA ALA A 24 11.06 23.56 -1.12
C ALA A 24 9.72 23.38 -0.39
N PRO A 25 9.13 24.45 0.18
CA PRO A 25 7.79 24.37 0.77
C PRO A 25 6.79 23.70 -0.17
N LEU A 26 5.90 22.89 0.38
CA LEU A 26 4.79 22.29 -0.34
C LEU A 26 3.50 23.03 0.05
N THR A 27 2.84 23.68 -0.93
CA THR A 27 1.57 24.35 -0.70
C THR A 27 0.43 23.37 -0.88
N ILE A 28 -0.38 23.18 0.15
CA ILE A 28 -1.62 22.41 0.12
C ILE A 28 -2.80 23.40 0.11
N VAL A 29 -3.63 23.33 -0.92
CA VAL A 29 -4.78 24.24 -1.08
C VAL A 29 -6.07 23.68 -0.49
N ASP A 30 -6.15 22.35 -0.34
CA ASP A 30 -7.26 21.65 0.34
C ASP A 30 -6.76 20.36 0.97
N GLN A 31 -7.30 20.03 2.14
CA GLN A 31 -7.05 18.77 2.83
C GLN A 31 -8.21 18.43 3.77
N GLY A 32 -8.38 17.15 4.04
CA GLY A 32 -9.38 16.68 4.97
C GLY A 32 -9.41 15.18 5.10
N SER A 33 -10.45 14.68 5.73
CA SER A 33 -10.69 13.25 5.84
C SER A 33 -12.16 12.91 5.69
N LEU A 34 -12.42 11.67 5.28
CA LEU A 34 -13.77 11.15 5.10
C LEU A 34 -13.80 9.65 5.32
N ALA A 35 -14.99 9.12 5.56
CA ALA A 35 -15.29 7.70 5.47
C ALA A 35 -16.11 7.43 4.20
N ALA A 36 -15.92 6.27 3.56
CA ALA A 36 -16.68 5.86 2.39
C ALA A 36 -17.03 4.37 2.46
N GLY A 37 -18.16 4.01 1.85
CA GLY A 37 -18.69 2.65 1.83
C GLY A 37 -19.14 2.17 3.21
N GLY A 38 -19.07 0.87 3.39
CA GLY A 38 -19.43 0.21 4.65
C GLY A 38 -20.91 -0.19 4.75
N THR A 39 -21.24 -0.75 5.89
CA THR A 39 -22.58 -1.28 6.19
C THR A 39 -23.13 -0.61 7.45
N VAL A 40 -24.41 -0.31 7.42
CA VAL A 40 -25.17 0.13 8.60
C VAL A 40 -26.05 -1.01 9.05
N ILE A 41 -25.78 -1.55 10.24
CA ILE A 41 -26.67 -2.50 10.93
C ILE A 41 -27.67 -1.69 11.74
N GLN A 42 -28.97 -1.99 11.61
CA GLN A 42 -30.01 -1.39 12.39
C GLN A 42 -30.73 -2.47 13.19
N ASN A 43 -30.83 -2.28 14.50
CA ASN A 43 -31.61 -3.15 15.37
C ASN A 43 -33.08 -2.74 15.39
N ASP A 44 -33.95 -3.72 15.48
CA ASP A 44 -35.40 -3.49 15.64
C ASP A 44 -35.75 -2.73 16.89
N GLY A 45 -36.94 -2.09 16.89
CA GLY A 45 -37.46 -1.36 18.02
C GLY A 45 -37.21 0.14 17.99
N THR A 46 -37.39 0.77 19.15
CA THR A 46 -37.18 2.22 19.31
C THR A 46 -36.17 2.44 20.43
N TYR A 47 -35.21 3.34 20.15
CA TYR A 47 -34.22 3.72 21.15
C TYR A 47 -34.87 4.54 22.28
N ASP A 48 -34.60 4.15 23.51
CA ASP A 48 -35.02 4.85 24.70
C ASP A 48 -33.82 5.49 25.39
N ASN A 49 -33.81 6.80 25.52
CA ASN A 49 -32.72 7.56 26.14
C ASN A 49 -32.58 7.29 27.66
N ASP A 50 -33.68 6.94 28.34
CA ASP A 50 -33.72 6.72 29.77
C ASP A 50 -33.45 5.26 30.16
N ALA A 51 -33.60 4.35 29.19
CA ALA A 51 -33.33 2.92 29.34
C ALA A 51 -32.55 2.37 28.13
N PRO A 52 -31.27 2.75 27.92
CA PRO A 52 -30.51 2.42 26.70
C PRO A 52 -30.28 0.90 26.59
N THR A 53 -30.81 0.34 25.50
CA THR A 53 -30.65 -1.06 25.10
C THR A 53 -30.19 -1.09 23.61
N ALA A 54 -30.06 -2.28 23.03
CA ALA A 54 -29.78 -2.39 21.60
C ALA A 54 -30.98 -2.00 20.72
N ALA A 55 -32.21 -1.94 21.27
CA ALA A 55 -33.40 -1.64 20.49
C ALA A 55 -33.33 -0.26 19.80
N GLY A 56 -33.60 -0.23 18.51
CA GLY A 56 -33.57 0.98 17.67
C GLY A 56 -32.20 1.59 17.44
N GLN A 57 -31.10 1.00 17.96
CA GLN A 57 -29.74 1.50 17.72
C GLN A 57 -29.19 1.06 16.37
N THR A 58 -28.29 1.87 15.81
CA THR A 58 -27.56 1.57 14.60
C THR A 58 -26.06 1.37 14.88
N PHE A 59 -25.41 0.55 14.08
CA PHE A 59 -23.97 0.35 14.09
C PHE A 59 -23.41 0.53 12.67
N HIS A 60 -22.39 1.38 12.52
CA HIS A 60 -21.68 1.64 11.25
C HIS A 60 -20.34 0.94 11.28
N GLY A 61 -20.11 0.01 10.34
CA GLY A 61 -18.86 -0.73 10.21
C GLY A 61 -18.50 -1.01 8.76
N ASP A 62 -17.34 -1.62 8.54
CA ASP A 62 -16.82 -2.02 7.24
C ASP A 62 -16.64 -0.86 6.23
N HIS A 63 -16.64 0.39 6.67
CA HIS A 63 -16.25 1.55 5.87
C HIS A 63 -14.72 1.68 5.80
N LEU A 64 -14.22 2.34 4.75
CA LEU A 64 -12.83 2.82 4.73
C LEU A 64 -12.73 4.20 5.39
N TYR A 65 -11.49 4.57 5.75
CA TYR A 65 -11.09 5.93 6.07
C TYR A 65 -10.14 6.45 4.98
N ALA A 66 -10.31 7.70 4.56
CA ALA A 66 -9.39 8.38 3.65
C ALA A 66 -8.96 9.72 4.24
N PHE A 67 -7.66 10.00 4.23
CA PHE A 67 -7.09 11.33 4.42
C PHE A 67 -6.62 11.83 3.06
N TYR A 68 -7.01 13.06 2.68
CA TYR A 68 -6.63 13.61 1.39
C TYR A 68 -5.92 14.97 1.50
N GLN A 69 -5.08 15.23 0.52
CA GLN A 69 -4.42 16.51 0.30
C GLN A 69 -4.39 16.85 -1.18
N VAL A 70 -4.64 18.12 -1.49
CA VAL A 70 -4.62 18.67 -2.84
C VAL A 70 -3.52 19.73 -2.91
N PRO A 71 -2.47 19.54 -3.73
CA PRO A 71 -1.42 20.53 -3.88
C PRO A 71 -1.86 21.69 -4.75
N GLU A 72 -1.15 22.82 -4.66
CA GLU A 72 -1.30 23.91 -5.61
C GLU A 72 -0.99 23.44 -7.04
N ASN A 73 -1.76 23.89 -8.02
CA ASN A 73 -1.68 23.46 -9.42
C ASN A 73 -1.88 21.95 -9.60
N ALA A 74 -2.89 21.41 -8.93
CA ALA A 74 -3.19 20.00 -8.92
C ALA A 74 -3.47 19.42 -10.32
N ARG A 75 -2.94 18.24 -10.58
CA ARG A 75 -3.28 17.39 -11.73
C ARG A 75 -4.72 16.91 -11.64
N PRO A 76 -5.38 16.57 -12.77
CA PRO A 76 -6.81 16.25 -12.77
C PRO A 76 -7.16 14.93 -12.07
N LEU A 77 -6.26 13.92 -12.11
CA LEU A 77 -6.55 12.62 -11.52
C LEU A 77 -5.83 12.46 -10.16
N PRO A 78 -6.57 12.26 -9.07
CA PRO A 78 -5.97 11.91 -7.79
C PRO A 78 -5.43 10.49 -7.77
N LEU A 79 -4.43 10.26 -6.90
CA LEU A 79 -3.91 8.95 -6.58
C LEU A 79 -4.54 8.44 -5.28
N VAL A 80 -5.13 7.25 -5.31
CA VAL A 80 -5.60 6.55 -4.12
C VAL A 80 -4.52 5.56 -3.70
N LEU A 81 -3.82 5.85 -2.59
CA LEU A 81 -2.72 5.04 -2.06
C LEU A 81 -3.28 3.99 -1.10
N TRP A 82 -3.26 2.73 -1.53
CA TRP A 82 -3.87 1.61 -0.85
C TRP A 82 -2.83 0.59 -0.36
N HIS A 83 -2.70 0.49 0.95
CA HIS A 83 -1.70 -0.32 1.65
C HIS A 83 -1.98 -1.84 1.57
N GLY A 84 -0.96 -2.66 1.89
CA GLY A 84 -1.04 -4.11 1.95
C GLY A 84 -1.47 -4.70 3.30
N ALA A 85 -1.26 -6.02 3.44
CA ALA A 85 -1.51 -6.74 4.69
C ALA A 85 -0.63 -6.20 5.83
N TYR A 86 -1.17 -6.16 7.04
CA TYR A 86 -0.48 -5.66 8.24
C TYR A 86 0.05 -4.24 8.14
N GLN A 87 -0.49 -3.45 7.22
CA GLN A 87 -0.17 -2.05 7.01
C GLN A 87 -1.39 -1.15 7.23
N SER A 88 -1.16 0.14 7.23
CA SER A 88 -2.16 1.21 7.21
C SER A 88 -1.69 2.33 6.28
N GLY A 89 -2.45 3.39 6.15
CA GLY A 89 -2.06 4.59 5.40
C GLY A 89 -0.68 5.12 5.78
N ARG A 90 -0.21 4.85 7.00
CA ARG A 90 1.14 5.21 7.47
C ARG A 90 2.26 4.74 6.52
N SER A 91 2.06 3.64 5.81
CA SER A 91 3.06 3.11 4.85
C SER A 91 3.39 4.08 3.71
N TRP A 92 2.53 5.06 3.47
CA TRP A 92 2.67 6.06 2.41
C TRP A 92 3.16 7.41 2.91
N GLU A 93 3.10 7.67 4.24
CA GLU A 93 3.39 8.97 4.85
C GLU A 93 4.91 9.20 4.95
N THR A 94 5.51 8.87 6.07
CA THR A 94 6.96 9.00 6.31
C THR A 94 7.60 7.62 6.33
N THR A 95 8.71 7.45 5.63
CA THR A 95 9.47 6.19 5.65
C THR A 95 10.03 5.90 7.04
N SER A 96 10.36 4.64 7.32
CA SER A 96 10.86 4.23 8.64
C SER A 96 12.19 4.90 9.05
N ASP A 97 12.98 5.34 8.07
CA ASP A 97 14.21 6.10 8.26
C ASP A 97 14.01 7.64 8.30
N GLY A 98 12.75 8.11 8.18
CA GLY A 98 12.36 9.52 8.38
C GLY A 98 12.34 10.37 7.12
N ARG A 99 12.49 9.80 5.91
CA ARG A 99 12.35 10.52 4.63
C ARG A 99 10.89 10.74 4.26
N GLU A 100 10.64 11.59 3.26
CA GLU A 100 9.33 11.77 2.66
C GLU A 100 8.88 10.45 2.00
N GLY A 101 7.67 9.99 2.34
CA GLY A 101 7.03 8.85 1.67
C GLY A 101 6.26 9.26 0.41
N PHE A 102 5.64 8.30 -0.23
CA PHE A 102 4.94 8.51 -1.51
C PHE A 102 3.84 9.58 -1.44
N GLN A 103 3.15 9.74 -0.33
CA GLN A 103 2.20 10.83 -0.14
C GLN A 103 2.82 12.17 -0.50
N THR A 104 3.92 12.54 0.17
CA THR A 104 4.62 13.82 -0.08
C THR A 104 5.28 13.85 -1.46
N LEU A 105 5.89 12.74 -1.89
CA LEU A 105 6.56 12.67 -3.17
C LEU A 105 5.60 12.89 -4.35
N PHE A 106 4.36 12.40 -4.28
CA PHE A 106 3.36 12.62 -5.34
C PHE A 106 2.69 13.98 -5.23
N LEU A 107 2.47 14.52 -4.03
CA LEU A 107 2.04 15.90 -3.85
C LEU A 107 3.03 16.89 -4.49
N ARG A 108 4.35 16.67 -4.33
CA ARG A 108 5.38 17.47 -4.99
C ARG A 108 5.37 17.36 -6.52
N ARG A 109 4.83 16.27 -7.06
CA ARG A 109 4.63 16.06 -8.50
C ARG A 109 3.27 16.57 -9.00
N GLY A 110 2.51 17.26 -8.12
CA GLY A 110 1.24 17.87 -8.44
C GLY A 110 0.03 16.94 -8.37
N PHE A 111 0.17 15.71 -7.91
CA PHE A 111 -0.98 14.82 -7.78
C PHE A 111 -1.75 15.08 -6.47
N PRO A 112 -3.08 15.26 -6.50
CA PRO A 112 -3.88 15.08 -5.31
C PRO A 112 -3.74 13.64 -4.79
N VAL A 113 -3.66 13.45 -3.48
CA VAL A 113 -3.40 12.15 -2.87
C VAL A 113 -4.46 11.83 -1.84
N TYR A 114 -5.03 10.64 -1.93
CA TYR A 114 -5.90 10.03 -0.93
C TYR A 114 -5.16 8.86 -0.30
N VAL A 115 -4.71 9.01 0.94
CA VAL A 115 -4.10 7.92 1.73
C VAL A 115 -5.21 7.24 2.49
N ILE A 116 -5.45 5.94 2.21
CA ILE A 116 -6.55 5.22 2.82
C ILE A 116 -6.10 4.23 3.89
N ASP A 117 -6.97 4.03 4.87
CA ASP A 117 -7.04 2.82 5.69
C ASP A 117 -8.23 2.02 5.18
N GLN A 118 -7.98 0.83 4.65
CA GLN A 118 -9.02 -0.05 4.12
C GLN A 118 -10.01 -0.48 5.21
N PRO A 119 -11.22 -0.93 4.88
CA PRO A 119 -12.14 -1.49 5.86
C PRO A 119 -11.47 -2.48 6.81
N ARG A 120 -11.83 -2.45 8.09
CA ARG A 120 -11.29 -3.32 9.15
C ARG A 120 -9.79 -3.14 9.41
N ARG A 121 -9.26 -1.91 9.19
CA ARG A 121 -7.85 -1.62 9.39
C ARG A 121 -7.64 -0.18 9.89
N GLY A 122 -6.67 0.01 10.80
CA GLY A 122 -6.23 1.33 11.24
C GLY A 122 -7.38 2.22 11.69
N ARG A 123 -7.51 3.42 11.11
CA ARG A 123 -8.58 4.40 11.40
C ARG A 123 -9.96 3.96 10.90
N ALA A 124 -10.04 2.95 10.06
CA ALA A 124 -11.27 2.32 9.57
C ALA A 124 -11.57 1.02 10.35
N GLY A 125 -11.32 1.03 11.65
CA GLY A 125 -11.28 -0.17 12.48
C GLY A 125 -12.62 -0.83 12.83
N ASN A 126 -13.77 -0.18 12.62
CA ASN A 126 -15.06 -0.79 12.91
C ASN A 126 -15.38 -1.91 11.91
N SER A 127 -15.77 -3.08 12.46
CA SER A 127 -16.15 -4.25 11.65
C SER A 127 -17.57 -4.69 12.03
N THR A 128 -18.37 -5.03 11.03
CA THR A 128 -19.72 -5.63 11.26
C THR A 128 -19.65 -7.10 11.66
N VAL A 129 -18.45 -7.69 11.63
CA VAL A 129 -18.19 -9.09 12.00
C VAL A 129 -17.23 -9.12 13.17
N ALA A 130 -17.55 -9.92 14.18
CA ALA A 130 -16.71 -10.08 15.36
C ALA A 130 -15.33 -10.67 15.00
N ALA A 131 -14.27 -10.11 15.59
CA ALA A 131 -12.91 -10.63 15.50
C ALA A 131 -12.14 -10.31 16.78
N SER A 132 -11.11 -11.12 17.08
CA SER A 132 -10.12 -10.82 18.09
C SER A 132 -8.81 -10.37 17.45
N VAL A 133 -8.08 -9.49 18.12
CA VAL A 133 -6.73 -9.08 17.73
C VAL A 133 -5.76 -9.71 18.71
N GLU A 134 -5.06 -10.74 18.24
CA GLU A 134 -4.10 -11.48 19.04
C GLU A 134 -2.70 -10.86 18.96
N PRO A 135 -1.96 -10.76 20.07
CA PRO A 135 -0.56 -10.29 20.07
C PRO A 135 0.34 -11.38 19.47
N THR A 136 0.58 -11.32 18.18
CA THR A 136 1.37 -12.32 17.46
C THR A 136 2.75 -11.77 17.11
N PRO A 137 3.84 -12.49 17.44
CA PRO A 137 5.21 -12.07 17.10
C PRO A 137 5.51 -12.34 15.63
N TYR A 138 5.62 -11.27 14.83
CA TYR A 138 5.88 -11.35 13.38
C TYR A 138 7.19 -10.71 12.93
N ASP A 139 7.93 -10.01 13.78
CA ASP A 139 9.02 -9.12 13.38
C ASP A 139 10.06 -9.82 12.49
N GLN A 140 10.62 -10.94 12.95
CA GLN A 140 11.63 -11.69 12.20
C GLN A 140 11.06 -12.34 10.95
N LEU A 141 9.82 -12.85 11.03
CA LEU A 141 9.11 -13.37 9.86
C LEU A 141 8.93 -12.30 8.78
N PHE A 142 8.58 -11.07 9.16
CA PHE A 142 8.40 -9.98 8.20
C PHE A 142 9.71 -9.51 7.60
N PHE A 143 10.80 -9.51 8.37
CA PHE A 143 12.13 -9.23 7.85
C PHE A 143 12.49 -10.18 6.70
N ASP A 144 12.29 -11.49 6.89
CA ASP A 144 12.59 -12.52 5.88
C ASP A 144 11.54 -12.48 4.74
N GLN A 145 10.25 -12.43 5.10
CA GLN A 145 9.14 -12.47 4.15
C GLN A 145 9.16 -11.30 3.18
N PHE A 146 9.59 -10.13 3.65
CA PHE A 146 9.62 -8.92 2.83
C PHE A 146 10.99 -8.61 2.23
N ARG A 147 11.89 -9.58 2.28
CA ARG A 147 13.18 -9.59 1.58
C ARG A 147 14.15 -8.49 2.02
N PHE A 148 14.15 -8.14 3.31
CA PHE A 148 15.23 -7.32 3.87
C PHE A 148 16.51 -8.14 3.95
N GLY A 149 16.41 -9.43 4.27
CA GLY A 149 17.51 -10.34 4.44
C GLY A 149 17.05 -11.73 4.88
N ARG A 150 17.93 -12.41 5.62
CA ARG A 150 17.65 -13.57 6.45
C ARG A 150 18.04 -13.22 7.88
N TRP A 151 17.05 -13.07 8.73
CA TRP A 151 17.29 -12.60 10.09
C TRP A 151 18.50 -13.27 10.76
N PRO A 152 19.45 -12.51 11.38
CA PRO A 152 19.47 -11.03 11.48
C PRO A 152 20.19 -10.31 10.34
N ASP A 153 20.65 -11.03 9.30
CA ASP A 153 21.53 -10.53 8.25
C ASP A 153 20.76 -9.95 7.07
N TYR A 154 21.09 -8.74 6.68
CA TYR A 154 20.53 -8.08 5.50
C TYR A 154 21.10 -8.65 4.19
N PHE A 155 20.32 -8.63 3.11
CA PHE A 155 20.85 -8.95 1.79
C PHE A 155 21.87 -7.91 1.34
N PRO A 156 22.94 -8.32 0.62
CA PRO A 156 23.90 -7.38 0.06
C PRO A 156 23.21 -6.37 -0.87
N GLY A 157 23.47 -5.07 -0.67
CA GLY A 157 22.93 -4.01 -1.51
C GLY A 157 21.43 -3.73 -1.34
N VAL A 158 20.78 -4.31 -0.32
CA VAL A 158 19.37 -4.02 -0.05
C VAL A 158 19.12 -2.53 0.20
N GLN A 159 18.05 -2.00 -0.36
CA GLN A 159 17.70 -0.58 -0.32
C GLN A 159 16.98 -0.19 1.00
N VAL A 160 17.57 -0.56 2.12
CA VAL A 160 17.05 -0.28 3.48
C VAL A 160 18.15 0.37 4.32
N ASP A 161 17.79 1.40 5.08
CA ASP A 161 18.66 1.89 6.15
C ASP A 161 18.72 0.86 7.28
N GLN A 162 19.90 0.26 7.47
CA GLN A 162 20.12 -0.90 8.34
C GLN A 162 20.32 -0.53 9.82
N THR A 163 19.91 0.68 10.21
CA THR A 163 19.99 1.08 11.62
C THR A 163 18.93 0.40 12.46
N ALA A 164 19.24 0.11 13.72
CA ALA A 164 18.28 -0.45 14.66
C ALA A 164 17.05 0.46 14.85
N ARG A 165 17.22 1.79 14.71
CA ARG A 165 16.11 2.76 14.78
C ARG A 165 15.15 2.60 13.62
N THR A 166 15.64 2.47 12.41
CA THR A 166 14.80 2.27 11.22
C THR A 166 14.03 0.97 11.30
N LEU A 167 14.68 -0.11 11.73
CA LEU A 167 14.04 -1.42 11.90
C LEU A 167 12.97 -1.38 13.01
N ASP A 168 13.22 -0.70 14.15
CA ASP A 168 12.22 -0.48 15.21
C ASP A 168 10.99 0.28 14.66
N GLN A 169 11.21 1.34 13.88
CA GLN A 169 10.11 2.10 13.27
C GLN A 169 9.32 1.28 12.24
N PHE A 170 9.98 0.41 11.48
CA PHE A 170 9.32 -0.51 10.57
C PHE A 170 8.41 -1.48 11.34
N PHE A 171 8.92 -2.16 12.36
CA PHE A 171 8.10 -3.09 13.16
C PHE A 171 6.93 -2.40 13.87
N ARG A 172 7.10 -1.15 14.35
CA ARG A 172 6.01 -0.35 14.92
C ARG A 172 4.97 0.12 13.90
N SER A 173 5.22 -0.03 12.60
CA SER A 173 4.23 0.30 11.56
C SER A 173 3.22 -0.82 11.32
N VAL A 174 3.48 -2.01 11.84
CA VAL A 174 2.60 -3.17 11.70
C VAL A 174 1.24 -2.89 12.34
N THR A 175 0.19 -3.01 11.53
CA THR A 175 -1.18 -2.70 11.93
C THR A 175 -2.07 -3.91 11.70
N PRO A 176 -2.68 -4.50 12.74
CA PRO A 176 -3.52 -5.69 12.61
C PRO A 176 -4.86 -5.38 11.95
N ASN A 177 -5.53 -6.43 11.45
CA ASN A 177 -6.94 -6.37 11.10
C ASN A 177 -7.80 -6.32 12.38
N THR A 178 -8.90 -5.59 12.32
CA THR A 178 -9.96 -5.55 13.33
C THR A 178 -11.21 -6.33 12.90
N GLY A 179 -11.10 -7.10 11.84
CA GLY A 179 -12.10 -8.01 11.29
C GLY A 179 -11.46 -8.98 10.31
N PRO A 180 -12.16 -10.04 9.85
CA PRO A 180 -11.66 -10.99 8.87
C PRO A 180 -11.41 -10.29 7.54
N TYR A 181 -10.39 -10.79 6.80
CA TYR A 181 -10.14 -10.35 5.43
C TYR A 181 -11.29 -10.78 4.52
N ASP A 182 -11.80 -9.81 3.76
CA ASP A 182 -12.84 -10.02 2.75
C ASP A 182 -12.55 -9.06 1.58
N PRO A 183 -12.09 -9.58 0.42
CA PRO A 183 -11.70 -8.76 -0.71
C PRO A 183 -12.85 -7.94 -1.31
N ARG A 184 -14.10 -8.42 -1.18
CA ARG A 184 -15.30 -7.70 -1.64
C ARG A 184 -15.56 -6.47 -0.77
N VAL A 185 -15.59 -6.65 0.55
CA VAL A 185 -15.76 -5.54 1.49
C VAL A 185 -14.70 -4.45 1.27
N LEU A 186 -13.45 -4.87 0.95
CA LEU A 186 -12.37 -3.93 0.67
C LEU A 186 -12.59 -3.20 -0.66
N ALA A 187 -12.97 -3.91 -1.72
CA ALA A 187 -13.23 -3.34 -3.03
C ALA A 187 -14.43 -2.39 -3.01
N ASP A 188 -15.54 -2.77 -2.38
CA ASP A 188 -16.74 -1.94 -2.21
C ASP A 188 -16.42 -0.61 -1.50
N GLY A 189 -15.58 -0.66 -0.46
CA GLY A 189 -15.15 0.53 0.26
C GLY A 189 -14.39 1.50 -0.64
N VAL A 190 -13.46 1.00 -1.45
CA VAL A 190 -12.66 1.85 -2.37
C VAL A 190 -13.50 2.29 -3.57
N SER A 191 -14.40 1.44 -4.08
CA SER A 191 -15.38 1.82 -5.12
C SER A 191 -16.25 3.00 -4.65
N ALA A 192 -16.77 2.95 -3.43
CA ALA A 192 -17.55 4.04 -2.85
C ALA A 192 -16.72 5.34 -2.66
N LEU A 193 -15.43 5.23 -2.36
CA LEU A 193 -14.53 6.39 -2.36
C LEU A 193 -14.39 6.98 -3.76
N VAL A 194 -14.13 6.14 -4.77
CA VAL A 194 -13.98 6.56 -6.17
C VAL A 194 -15.26 7.19 -6.72
N ASP A 195 -16.44 6.69 -6.35
CA ASP A 195 -17.72 7.33 -6.69
C ASP A 195 -17.84 8.74 -6.11
N ARG A 196 -17.31 8.95 -4.91
CA ARG A 196 -17.37 10.24 -4.22
C ARG A 196 -16.36 11.26 -4.75
N VAL A 197 -15.15 10.81 -5.11
CA VAL A 197 -14.05 11.70 -5.52
C VAL A 197 -13.99 11.89 -7.04
N GLY A 198 -14.65 11.01 -7.81
CA GLY A 198 -14.62 11.00 -9.27
C GLY A 198 -13.45 10.15 -9.82
N PRO A 199 -13.11 10.34 -11.10
CA PRO A 199 -12.05 9.58 -11.76
C PRO A 199 -10.73 9.63 -11.00
N ALA A 200 -10.10 8.45 -10.78
CA ALA A 200 -8.89 8.31 -9.98
C ALA A 200 -7.98 7.20 -10.50
N VAL A 201 -6.72 7.22 -10.10
CA VAL A 201 -5.75 6.13 -10.30
C VAL A 201 -5.54 5.41 -8.96
N LEU A 202 -5.60 4.08 -8.98
CA LEU A 202 -5.26 3.28 -7.81
C LEU A 202 -3.75 3.00 -7.77
N VAL A 203 -3.12 3.25 -6.63
CA VAL A 203 -1.76 2.80 -6.33
C VAL A 203 -1.87 1.77 -5.22
N THR A 204 -1.82 0.50 -5.58
CA THR A 204 -2.02 -0.62 -4.66
C THR A 204 -0.69 -1.24 -4.24
N HIS A 205 -0.64 -1.76 -3.02
CA HIS A 205 0.53 -2.51 -2.54
C HIS A 205 0.11 -3.88 -2.02
N SER A 206 0.86 -4.91 -2.41
CA SER A 206 0.79 -6.24 -1.81
C SER A 206 -0.63 -6.85 -1.83
N GLN A 207 -1.25 -7.07 -0.68
CA GLN A 207 -2.61 -7.60 -0.51
C GLN A 207 -3.67 -6.78 -1.28
N ALA A 208 -3.47 -5.47 -1.41
CA ALA A 208 -4.41 -4.61 -2.11
C ALA A 208 -4.48 -4.85 -3.63
N GLY A 209 -3.56 -5.64 -4.21
CA GLY A 209 -3.61 -6.00 -5.63
C GLY A 209 -4.94 -6.64 -6.02
N GLY A 210 -5.33 -7.74 -5.34
CA GLY A 210 -6.60 -8.44 -5.62
C GLY A 210 -7.84 -7.54 -5.51
N PRO A 211 -8.10 -6.91 -4.35
CA PRO A 211 -9.20 -5.97 -4.23
C PRO A 211 -9.10 -4.78 -5.19
N GLY A 212 -7.90 -4.36 -5.59
CA GLY A 212 -7.69 -3.32 -6.59
C GLY A 212 -8.21 -3.71 -7.98
N TRP A 213 -7.99 -4.97 -8.40
CA TRP A 213 -8.58 -5.50 -9.64
C TRP A 213 -10.10 -5.53 -9.56
N LEU A 214 -10.66 -6.01 -8.44
CA LEU A 214 -12.10 -6.04 -8.22
C LEU A 214 -12.72 -4.65 -8.27
N THR A 215 -12.11 -3.66 -7.61
CA THR A 215 -12.56 -2.26 -7.66
C THR A 215 -12.61 -1.73 -9.10
N ALA A 216 -11.59 -2.02 -9.93
CA ALA A 216 -11.58 -1.57 -11.32
C ALA A 216 -12.61 -2.29 -12.20
N ILE A 217 -12.93 -3.53 -11.88
CA ILE A 217 -14.02 -4.29 -12.52
C ILE A 217 -15.39 -3.67 -12.19
N GLU A 218 -15.57 -3.22 -10.97
CA GLU A 218 -16.84 -2.70 -10.46
C GLU A 218 -17.05 -1.22 -10.78
N ASN A 219 -15.97 -0.43 -10.89
CA ASN A 219 -16.05 1.03 -11.00
C ASN A 219 -15.27 1.60 -12.18
N ALA A 220 -16.01 2.07 -13.19
CA ALA A 220 -15.44 2.66 -14.40
C ALA A 220 -14.73 4.01 -14.18
N ASN A 221 -14.81 4.60 -12.99
CA ASN A 221 -14.04 5.79 -12.62
C ASN A 221 -12.61 5.46 -12.21
N VAL A 222 -12.23 4.19 -12.02
CA VAL A 222 -10.83 3.80 -11.97
C VAL A 222 -10.23 3.95 -13.37
N LYS A 223 -9.24 4.84 -13.51
CA LYS A 223 -8.65 5.19 -14.83
C LYS A 223 -7.32 4.51 -15.10
N GLY A 224 -6.71 3.91 -14.10
CA GLY A 224 -5.48 3.15 -14.22
C GLY A 224 -5.09 2.54 -12.88
N ILE A 225 -4.19 1.57 -12.92
CA ILE A 225 -3.66 0.92 -11.72
C ILE A 225 -2.14 0.88 -11.78
N VAL A 226 -1.52 1.30 -10.68
CA VAL A 226 -0.12 1.07 -10.37
C VAL A 226 -0.07 0.06 -9.23
N ALA A 227 0.35 -1.17 -9.50
CA ALA A 227 0.42 -2.22 -8.50
C ALA A 227 1.87 -2.47 -8.07
N LEU A 228 2.16 -2.21 -6.80
CA LEU A 228 3.45 -2.49 -6.19
C LEU A 228 3.40 -3.86 -5.54
N GLU A 229 4.13 -4.80 -6.10
CA GLU A 229 4.26 -6.16 -5.58
C GLU A 229 2.93 -6.85 -5.21
N PRO A 230 1.95 -6.95 -6.12
CA PRO A 230 0.68 -7.59 -5.80
C PRO A 230 0.90 -9.00 -5.26
N GLY A 231 0.26 -9.31 -4.11
CA GLY A 231 0.55 -10.52 -3.33
C GLY A 231 -0.46 -11.65 -3.54
N SER A 232 -1.65 -11.37 -4.07
CA SER A 232 -2.74 -12.35 -4.20
C SER A 232 -3.89 -11.79 -5.05
N GLY A 233 -4.93 -12.62 -5.26
CA GLY A 233 -6.14 -12.22 -5.96
C GLY A 233 -5.94 -11.99 -7.46
N PHE A 234 -5.03 -12.75 -8.07
CA PHE A 234 -4.88 -12.76 -9.53
C PHE A 234 -6.10 -13.43 -10.17
N VAL A 235 -6.93 -12.64 -10.82
CA VAL A 235 -8.14 -13.09 -11.50
C VAL A 235 -7.86 -13.41 -12.97
N PHE A 236 -8.47 -14.47 -13.49
CA PHE A 236 -8.35 -14.87 -14.89
C PHE A 236 -9.73 -15.16 -15.48
N PRO A 237 -9.91 -15.07 -16.81
CA PRO A 237 -11.15 -15.50 -17.45
C PRO A 237 -11.45 -16.97 -17.16
N GLU A 238 -12.72 -17.31 -16.97
CA GLU A 238 -13.15 -18.72 -16.92
C GLU A 238 -12.62 -19.50 -18.12
N GLY A 239 -11.98 -20.65 -17.87
CA GLY A 239 -11.37 -21.50 -18.88
C GLY A 239 -9.93 -21.11 -19.29
N GLU A 240 -9.39 -20.00 -18.83
CA GLU A 240 -8.01 -19.57 -19.09
C GLU A 240 -7.14 -19.49 -17.81
N MET A 241 -7.65 -19.97 -16.71
CA MET A 241 -6.95 -19.94 -15.41
C MET A 241 -5.69 -20.83 -15.47
N PRO A 242 -4.51 -20.29 -15.13
CA PRO A 242 -3.29 -21.10 -15.04
C PRO A 242 -3.38 -22.07 -13.85
N GLU A 243 -2.48 -23.06 -13.84
CA GLU A 243 -2.32 -23.96 -12.69
C GLU A 243 -1.90 -23.20 -11.43
N GLU A 244 -2.29 -23.70 -10.29
CA GLU A 244 -1.81 -23.21 -9.01
C GLU A 244 -0.29 -23.41 -8.86
N MET A 245 0.36 -22.49 -8.12
CA MET A 245 1.81 -22.50 -7.97
C MET A 245 2.22 -22.81 -6.53
N PRO A 246 2.76 -23.99 -6.25
CA PRO A 246 3.25 -24.32 -4.93
C PRO A 246 4.54 -23.54 -4.60
N SER A 247 4.66 -23.14 -3.33
CA SER A 247 5.86 -22.52 -2.77
C SER A 247 6.14 -23.01 -1.34
N ALA A 248 7.33 -22.73 -0.83
CA ALA A 248 7.69 -22.99 0.56
C ALA A 248 6.81 -22.24 1.58
N ALA A 249 6.07 -21.22 1.14
CA ALA A 249 5.15 -20.46 1.97
C ALA A 249 3.68 -20.89 1.86
N GLY A 250 3.38 -21.83 1.00
CA GLY A 250 2.04 -22.29 0.65
C GLY A 250 1.79 -22.15 -0.86
N THR A 251 0.63 -22.58 -1.29
CA THR A 251 0.25 -22.56 -2.71
C THR A 251 -0.43 -21.21 -3.07
N LEU A 252 -0.01 -20.61 -4.17
CA LEU A 252 -0.70 -19.47 -4.77
C LEU A 252 -1.71 -19.99 -5.78
N THR A 253 -2.99 -19.77 -5.52
CA THR A 253 -4.11 -20.18 -6.37
C THR A 253 -4.66 -18.96 -7.11
N PRO A 254 -4.77 -18.99 -8.45
CA PRO A 254 -5.47 -17.97 -9.22
C PRO A 254 -6.99 -18.10 -9.03
N GLU A 255 -7.73 -17.05 -9.39
CA GLU A 255 -9.18 -17.01 -9.26
C GLU A 255 -9.83 -16.89 -10.64
N ALA A 256 -10.88 -17.70 -10.92
CA ALA A 256 -11.64 -17.58 -12.14
C ALA A 256 -12.75 -16.55 -11.99
N ILE A 257 -12.92 -15.69 -13.01
CA ILE A 257 -14.04 -14.74 -13.09
C ILE A 257 -14.66 -14.80 -14.48
N PRO A 258 -15.93 -14.37 -14.66
CA PRO A 258 -16.55 -14.25 -15.97
C PRO A 258 -15.68 -13.42 -16.93
N ALA A 259 -15.52 -13.87 -18.17
CA ALA A 259 -14.70 -13.19 -19.17
C ALA A 259 -15.14 -11.72 -19.37
N ALA A 260 -16.44 -11.44 -19.34
CA ALA A 260 -16.97 -10.07 -19.45
C ALA A 260 -16.55 -9.15 -18.30
N ASP A 261 -16.25 -9.69 -17.12
CA ASP A 261 -15.72 -8.94 -15.99
C ASP A 261 -14.20 -8.73 -16.16
N PHE A 262 -13.50 -9.77 -16.60
CA PHE A 262 -12.06 -9.64 -16.90
C PHE A 262 -11.78 -8.59 -17.99
N ASP A 263 -12.62 -8.54 -19.04
CA ASP A 263 -12.51 -7.56 -20.13
C ASP A 263 -12.62 -6.09 -19.66
N LYS A 264 -13.15 -5.84 -18.47
CA LYS A 264 -13.16 -4.48 -17.89
C LYS A 264 -11.76 -4.01 -17.50
N LEU A 265 -10.88 -4.93 -17.11
CA LEU A 265 -9.47 -4.63 -16.80
C LEU A 265 -8.67 -4.24 -18.05
N THR A 266 -9.07 -4.69 -19.22
CA THR A 266 -8.39 -4.36 -20.48
C THR A 266 -8.63 -2.92 -20.96
N ARG A 267 -9.56 -2.19 -20.30
CA ARG A 267 -9.96 -0.83 -20.69
C ARG A 267 -9.13 0.27 -20.07
N ILE A 268 -8.24 -0.10 -19.15
CA ILE A 268 -7.39 0.84 -18.40
C ILE A 268 -5.92 0.42 -18.47
N PRO A 269 -4.97 1.36 -18.49
CA PRO A 269 -3.57 1.02 -18.39
C PRO A 269 -3.21 0.53 -16.99
N ILE A 270 -2.39 -0.52 -16.94
CA ILE A 270 -1.97 -1.16 -15.69
C ILE A 270 -0.45 -1.35 -15.71
N VAL A 271 0.24 -0.98 -14.63
CA VAL A 271 1.63 -1.32 -14.42
C VAL A 271 1.82 -2.07 -13.11
N ILE A 272 2.62 -3.12 -13.15
CA ILE A 272 3.02 -3.92 -11.99
C ILE A 272 4.52 -3.78 -11.80
N TYR A 273 4.96 -3.43 -10.58
CA TYR A 273 6.37 -3.38 -10.22
C TYR A 273 6.69 -4.48 -9.21
N TYR A 274 7.81 -5.18 -9.43
CA TYR A 274 8.41 -6.10 -8.47
C TYR A 274 9.86 -5.70 -8.17
N GLY A 275 10.26 -5.82 -6.90
CA GLY A 275 11.61 -5.54 -6.41
C GLY A 275 12.59 -6.68 -6.68
N ASP A 276 13.66 -6.70 -5.89
CA ASP A 276 14.79 -7.61 -6.05
C ASP A 276 14.71 -8.82 -5.07
N ASN A 277 15.73 -9.66 -5.11
CA ASN A 277 15.87 -10.86 -4.30
C ASN A 277 14.74 -11.88 -4.48
N ILE A 278 14.16 -11.95 -5.68
CA ILE A 278 13.14 -12.91 -6.10
C ILE A 278 13.83 -13.96 -7.00
N PRO A 279 13.93 -15.22 -6.59
CA PRO A 279 14.59 -16.26 -7.38
C PRO A 279 13.72 -16.68 -8.56
N THR A 280 14.36 -17.21 -9.61
CA THR A 280 13.67 -17.85 -10.74
C THR A 280 13.29 -19.31 -10.46
N GLU A 281 14.10 -19.99 -9.65
CA GLU A 281 13.93 -21.38 -9.32
C GLU A 281 13.37 -21.58 -7.90
N PRO A 282 12.64 -22.69 -7.64
CA PRO A 282 12.15 -23.02 -6.31
C PRO A 282 13.28 -23.05 -5.28
N THR A 283 12.99 -22.53 -4.09
CA THR A 283 13.93 -22.50 -2.96
C THR A 283 13.22 -22.82 -1.65
N THR A 284 13.99 -23.30 -0.67
CA THR A 284 13.50 -23.52 0.70
C THR A 284 13.40 -22.24 1.52
N GLU A 285 13.93 -21.12 1.02
CA GLU A 285 13.81 -19.81 1.64
C GLU A 285 12.37 -19.28 1.50
N ARG A 286 11.58 -19.46 2.55
CA ARG A 286 10.13 -19.22 2.56
C ARG A 286 9.75 -17.85 1.97
N GLY A 287 10.42 -16.78 2.35
CA GLY A 287 10.14 -15.43 1.86
C GLY A 287 10.40 -15.28 0.36
N LYS A 288 11.59 -15.72 -0.08
CA LYS A 288 11.97 -15.65 -1.49
C LYS A 288 11.05 -16.49 -2.39
N ASP A 289 10.78 -17.73 -1.99
CA ASP A 289 9.94 -18.64 -2.79
C ASP A 289 8.49 -18.20 -2.86
N ASN A 290 8.01 -17.54 -1.81
CA ASN A 290 6.70 -16.90 -1.78
C ASN A 290 6.56 -15.81 -2.89
N TRP A 291 7.61 -15.02 -3.10
CA TRP A 291 7.58 -13.96 -4.12
C TRP A 291 7.91 -14.47 -5.51
N ARG A 292 8.65 -15.60 -5.63
CA ARG A 292 8.87 -16.28 -6.91
C ARG A 292 7.56 -16.62 -7.61
N VAL A 293 6.65 -17.28 -6.90
CA VAL A 293 5.36 -17.68 -7.49
C VAL A 293 4.47 -16.48 -7.79
N ARG A 294 4.56 -15.40 -7.02
CA ARG A 294 3.80 -14.19 -7.27
C ARG A 294 4.28 -13.43 -8.51
N LEU A 295 5.58 -13.29 -8.67
CA LEU A 295 6.16 -12.71 -9.88
C LEU A 295 5.82 -13.56 -11.12
N ALA A 296 5.90 -14.89 -11.00
CA ALA A 296 5.53 -15.80 -12.09
C ALA A 296 4.04 -15.67 -12.46
N MET A 297 3.15 -15.68 -11.47
CA MET A 297 1.71 -15.51 -11.68
C MET A 297 1.38 -14.13 -12.28
N ALA A 298 2.06 -13.06 -11.83
CA ALA A 298 1.87 -11.73 -12.37
C ALA A 298 2.27 -11.64 -13.85
N ARG A 299 3.31 -12.36 -14.29
CA ARG A 299 3.67 -12.45 -15.71
C ARG A 299 2.55 -13.08 -16.53
N LEU A 300 2.01 -14.22 -16.09
CA LEU A 300 0.87 -14.87 -16.76
C LEU A 300 -0.37 -13.97 -16.78
N TRP A 301 -0.60 -13.24 -15.69
CA TRP A 301 -1.72 -12.31 -15.60
C TRP A 301 -1.61 -11.16 -16.60
N VAL A 302 -0.43 -10.52 -16.70
CA VAL A 302 -0.16 -9.46 -17.68
C VAL A 302 -0.32 -9.98 -19.11
N GLU A 303 0.18 -11.20 -19.39
CA GLU A 303 -0.03 -11.85 -20.67
C GLU A 303 -1.52 -12.07 -20.98
N ALA A 304 -2.31 -12.50 -19.99
CA ALA A 304 -3.74 -12.69 -20.16
C ALA A 304 -4.45 -11.36 -20.45
N VAL A 305 -4.20 -10.30 -19.67
CA VAL A 305 -4.78 -8.96 -19.93
C VAL A 305 -4.45 -8.49 -21.35
N ASN A 306 -3.20 -8.64 -21.79
CA ASN A 306 -2.77 -8.19 -23.11
C ASN A 306 -3.32 -9.06 -24.26
N ARG A 307 -3.49 -10.39 -24.05
CA ARG A 307 -4.18 -11.26 -25.04
C ARG A 307 -5.62 -10.84 -25.26
N HIS A 308 -6.29 -10.33 -24.24
CA HIS A 308 -7.65 -9.78 -24.31
C HIS A 308 -7.69 -8.32 -24.80
N GLY A 309 -6.57 -7.80 -25.33
CA GLY A 309 -6.51 -6.46 -25.93
C GLY A 309 -6.27 -5.32 -24.93
N GLY A 310 -5.82 -5.64 -23.70
CA GLY A 310 -5.50 -4.65 -22.68
C GLY A 310 -4.11 -4.04 -22.81
N ASP A 311 -3.79 -3.16 -21.87
CA ASP A 311 -2.53 -2.43 -21.78
C ASP A 311 -1.93 -2.63 -20.38
N ALA A 312 -1.34 -3.80 -20.15
CA ALA A 312 -0.69 -4.14 -18.90
C ALA A 312 0.82 -4.33 -19.09
N THR A 313 1.61 -3.78 -18.17
CA THR A 313 3.08 -3.90 -18.19
C THR A 313 3.56 -4.43 -16.84
N LEU A 314 4.51 -5.37 -16.85
CA LEU A 314 5.21 -5.81 -15.66
C LEU A 314 6.67 -5.34 -15.75
N VAL A 315 7.12 -4.68 -14.68
CA VAL A 315 8.49 -4.22 -14.50
C VAL A 315 9.10 -4.95 -13.30
N HIS A 316 9.97 -5.91 -13.57
CA HIS A 316 10.84 -6.48 -12.54
C HIS A 316 12.10 -5.60 -12.47
N LEU A 317 12.25 -4.86 -11.38
CA LEU A 317 13.24 -3.79 -11.27
C LEU A 317 14.68 -4.21 -11.60
N PRO A 318 15.16 -5.42 -11.22
CA PRO A 318 16.49 -5.87 -11.62
C PRO A 318 16.68 -5.97 -13.14
N GLU A 319 15.65 -6.25 -13.92
CA GLU A 319 15.72 -6.35 -15.39
C GLU A 319 15.96 -4.99 -16.07
N ILE A 320 15.71 -3.90 -15.33
CA ILE A 320 16.01 -2.54 -15.80
C ILE A 320 17.18 -1.90 -15.04
N GLY A 321 17.98 -2.71 -14.31
CA GLY A 321 19.19 -2.28 -13.61
C GLY A 321 18.95 -1.60 -12.25
N ILE A 322 17.75 -1.70 -11.69
CA ILE A 322 17.42 -1.19 -10.35
C ILE A 322 17.37 -2.38 -9.38
N THR A 323 18.31 -2.44 -8.45
CA THR A 323 18.54 -3.61 -7.60
C THR A 323 18.44 -3.29 -6.11
N GLY A 324 18.31 -4.35 -5.30
CA GLY A 324 18.24 -4.27 -3.84
C GLY A 324 16.88 -3.87 -3.27
N ASN A 325 15.88 -3.62 -4.11
CA ASN A 325 14.55 -3.24 -3.65
C ASN A 325 13.85 -4.38 -2.90
N THR A 326 13.25 -4.01 -1.78
CA THR A 326 12.49 -4.92 -0.92
C THR A 326 11.04 -5.05 -1.40
N HIS A 327 10.19 -5.64 -0.56
CA HIS A 327 8.74 -5.61 -0.77
C HIS A 327 8.14 -4.20 -0.64
N PHE A 328 8.84 -3.27 0.00
CA PHE A 328 8.34 -1.92 0.29
C PHE A 328 8.97 -0.87 -0.63
N LEU A 329 8.74 -0.99 -1.95
CA LEU A 329 9.29 -0.08 -2.97
C LEU A 329 9.09 1.41 -2.62
N MET A 330 7.97 1.73 -1.95
CA MET A 330 7.62 3.08 -1.52
C MET A 330 8.43 3.58 -0.32
N SER A 331 9.13 2.70 0.39
CA SER A 331 9.93 3.02 1.59
C SER A 331 11.42 2.75 1.41
N ASP A 332 11.81 2.06 0.36
CA ASP A 332 13.20 1.76 0.03
C ASP A 332 14.04 3.04 -0.15
N LEU A 333 15.36 2.97 0.05
CA LEU A 333 16.26 4.12 -0.03
C LEU A 333 16.18 4.87 -1.36
N ASN A 334 15.85 4.16 -2.44
CA ASN A 334 15.64 4.69 -3.79
C ASN A 334 14.16 4.99 -4.11
N SER A 335 13.28 5.14 -3.10
CA SER A 335 11.84 5.41 -3.28
C SER A 335 11.52 6.59 -4.20
N VAL A 336 12.38 7.62 -4.23
CA VAL A 336 12.25 8.76 -5.16
C VAL A 336 12.38 8.29 -6.61
N GLN A 337 13.34 7.41 -6.92
CA GLN A 337 13.51 6.82 -8.25
C GLN A 337 12.30 5.98 -8.66
N ILE A 338 11.72 5.23 -7.71
CA ILE A 338 10.49 4.46 -7.97
C ILE A 338 9.30 5.40 -8.23
N ALA A 339 9.16 6.46 -7.45
CA ALA A 339 8.14 7.49 -7.69
C ALA A 339 8.29 8.17 -9.08
N ASP A 340 9.53 8.36 -9.56
CA ASP A 340 9.79 8.89 -10.91
C ASP A 340 9.39 7.91 -12.01
N LEU A 341 9.62 6.60 -11.83
CA LEU A 341 9.13 5.57 -12.76
C LEU A 341 7.61 5.58 -12.85
N ILE A 342 6.94 5.65 -11.71
CA ILE A 342 5.47 5.73 -11.65
C ILE A 342 4.97 7.00 -12.33
N ALA A 343 5.55 8.16 -12.02
CA ALA A 343 5.16 9.43 -12.63
C ALA A 343 5.35 9.42 -14.15
N ARG A 344 6.42 8.78 -14.65
CA ARG A 344 6.64 8.58 -16.08
C ARG A 344 5.54 7.74 -16.72
N PHE A 345 5.20 6.58 -16.12
CA PHE A 345 4.08 5.75 -16.58
C PHE A 345 2.78 6.54 -16.64
N LEU A 346 2.46 7.31 -15.58
CA LEU A 346 1.25 8.13 -15.54
C LEU A 346 1.22 9.16 -16.69
N GLY A 347 2.35 9.82 -16.97
CA GLY A 347 2.46 10.74 -18.09
C GLY A 347 2.36 10.07 -19.47
N GLU A 348 3.02 8.92 -19.66
CA GLU A 348 2.95 8.15 -20.91
C GLU A 348 1.53 7.64 -21.21
N LYS A 349 0.73 7.38 -20.18
CA LYS A 349 -0.66 6.91 -20.28
C LYS A 349 -1.69 8.03 -20.19
N HIS A 350 -1.27 9.30 -20.16
CA HIS A 350 -2.17 10.47 -20.03
C HIS A 350 -3.07 10.40 -18.78
N LEU A 351 -2.49 9.93 -17.67
CA LEU A 351 -3.14 9.83 -16.36
C LEU A 351 -2.66 10.94 -15.40
N ASP A 352 -1.98 11.95 -15.90
CA ASP A 352 -1.34 13.01 -15.12
C ASP A 352 -1.99 14.39 -15.35
#